data_446bfecf0bb355eaf64891484ef94879
#
_entry.id   446bfecf0bb355eaf64891484ef94879
#
_cell.length_a   1.000
_cell.length_b   1.000
_cell.length_c   1.000
_cell.angle_alpha   90.00
_cell.angle_beta   90.00
_cell.angle_gamma   90.00
#
_symmetry.space_group_name_H-M   'P 1'
#
loop_
_entity.id
_entity.type
_entity.pdbx_description
1 polymer ?
#
loop_
_entity_poly.entity_id
_entity_poly.type
_entity_poly.pdbx_seq_one_letter_code
_entity_poly.pdbx_strand_id
1 'polypeptide(L)'
;MSKRVSITVDDKRLQVEEGALLLPTLLKHGIMVPHFCYHESLGPDGNCRMCMVGIEGQKRPQIACDTPIKKDMVVYTKNEAINDVKRKILEFELLSHPVDCPICDQAGECSLQDYYMEFGLNEARRPKEEKKHKNKKLDIGKNIILDQERCVLCARCTRFTQEITHTNELSIIGRGNDARVSPLPGEKMHTPYAMNIIDLCPVGALTSKDFRFKQRVWFMHTAKSVCHSCAKGCNIYIDHNQEKYKSDTIFRYRPRINEAVNGHFICDEGRLSYKNENKERIQDYYQKNKIISEDIALSHLLHCLAHLHPVLIVSPSLSLEELTIIQVLSRKFGLYVHAYADGYKDESFADDWLRCADTSANLAGVKKFDIDTSKDSFIKALECTSLIINFSHQSFLDTHEKDQALLVHKKEIHLTSHCFTNYKHKELIIPISSYTEKEGSIINEDGILQRFEAGLCNEKKSLLEVLNLLIQTPSSPQGVWNEHLSEVFGFAYDDIPALGRSV
;
A
#
# COMPACT_ATOMS: atom_id res chain seq x y z
N MET A 1 24.09 13.66 -21.11
CA MET A 1 23.69 14.58 -20.01
C MET A 1 22.74 15.61 -20.59
N SER A 2 21.52 15.72 -20.07
CA SER A 2 20.56 16.75 -20.50
C SER A 2 21.14 18.15 -20.21
N LYS A 3 20.96 19.07 -21.14
CA LYS A 3 21.46 20.45 -21.00
C LYS A 3 20.59 21.18 -19.97
N ARG A 4 21.19 21.72 -18.92
CA ARG A 4 20.51 22.58 -17.95
C ARG A 4 20.40 24.00 -18.45
N VAL A 5 19.23 24.58 -18.28
CA VAL A 5 18.92 25.96 -18.67
C VAL A 5 18.24 26.70 -17.50
N SER A 6 18.34 28.02 -17.54
CA SER A 6 17.66 28.87 -16.56
C SER A 6 16.29 29.28 -17.11
N ILE A 7 15.28 29.23 -16.26
CA ILE A 7 13.94 29.81 -16.49
C ILE A 7 13.55 30.69 -15.32
N THR A 8 12.61 31.60 -15.50
CA THR A 8 12.03 32.40 -14.44
C THR A 8 10.55 32.06 -14.28
N VAL A 9 10.12 31.74 -13.08
CA VAL A 9 8.71 31.37 -12.76
C VAL A 9 8.24 32.24 -11.61
N ASP A 10 7.24 33.09 -11.84
CA ASP A 10 6.70 34.03 -10.84
C ASP A 10 7.84 34.74 -10.06
N ASP A 11 8.78 35.34 -10.78
CA ASP A 11 9.98 36.05 -10.29
C ASP A 11 11.07 35.16 -9.63
N LYS A 12 10.90 33.85 -9.57
CA LYS A 12 11.89 32.87 -9.06
C LYS A 12 12.69 32.29 -10.21
N ARG A 13 14.02 32.35 -10.12
CA ARG A 13 14.91 31.70 -11.09
C ARG A 13 15.15 30.25 -10.74
N LEU A 14 14.94 29.34 -11.73
CA LEU A 14 15.10 27.89 -11.58
C LEU A 14 16.12 27.39 -12.59
N GLN A 15 16.91 26.37 -12.20
CA GLN A 15 17.80 25.59 -13.07
C GLN A 15 17.14 24.25 -13.40
N VAL A 16 16.78 24.05 -14.63
CA VAL A 16 15.95 22.93 -15.10
C VAL A 16 16.52 22.31 -16.37
N GLU A 17 16.03 21.15 -16.77
CA GLU A 17 16.42 20.49 -18.01
C GLU A 17 15.73 21.11 -19.21
N GLU A 18 16.51 21.42 -20.26
CA GLU A 18 15.96 21.92 -21.53
C GLU A 18 15.16 20.81 -22.21
N GLY A 19 13.97 21.15 -22.69
CA GLY A 19 13.05 20.19 -23.36
C GLY A 19 12.18 19.36 -22.40
N ALA A 20 12.45 19.38 -21.09
CA ALA A 20 11.55 18.76 -20.12
C ALA A 20 10.17 19.46 -20.13
N LEU A 21 9.11 18.74 -19.79
CA LEU A 21 7.76 19.31 -19.71
C LEU A 21 7.64 20.26 -18.50
N LEU A 22 6.97 21.39 -18.72
CA LEU A 22 6.90 22.46 -17.75
C LEU A 22 6.15 22.06 -16.47
N LEU A 23 4.96 21.46 -16.59
CA LEU A 23 4.15 21.09 -15.42
C LEU A 23 4.87 20.14 -14.44
N PRO A 24 5.39 18.96 -14.86
CA PRO A 24 6.08 18.07 -13.94
C PRO A 24 7.33 18.73 -13.33
N THR A 25 8.03 19.57 -14.10
CA THR A 25 9.18 20.33 -13.59
C THR A 25 8.77 21.30 -12.50
N LEU A 26 7.69 22.05 -12.69
CA LEU A 26 7.17 23.00 -11.67
C LEU A 26 6.76 22.25 -10.40
N LEU A 27 6.04 21.13 -10.53
CA LEU A 27 5.60 20.31 -9.39
C LEU A 27 6.81 19.80 -8.58
N LYS A 28 7.87 19.33 -9.25
CA LYS A 28 9.14 18.89 -8.60
C LYS A 28 9.83 20.01 -7.82
N HIS A 29 9.63 21.27 -8.23
CA HIS A 29 10.16 22.45 -7.53
C HIS A 29 9.16 23.05 -6.50
N GLY A 30 8.09 22.33 -6.18
CA GLY A 30 7.08 22.77 -5.19
C GLY A 30 6.17 23.89 -5.68
N ILE A 31 6.15 24.16 -7.00
CA ILE A 31 5.28 25.16 -7.61
C ILE A 31 4.02 24.46 -8.10
N MET A 32 2.92 24.60 -7.34
CA MET A 32 1.65 23.99 -7.68
C MET A 32 0.96 24.72 -8.83
N VAL A 33 0.70 24.01 -9.90
CA VAL A 33 -0.16 24.44 -11.02
C VAL A 33 -1.34 23.51 -11.09
N PRO A 34 -2.59 24.00 -10.98
CA PRO A 34 -3.79 23.15 -10.94
C PRO A 34 -3.94 22.35 -12.24
N HIS A 35 -4.38 21.10 -12.12
CA HIS A 35 -4.53 20.19 -13.26
C HIS A 35 -5.45 19.01 -12.91
N PHE A 36 -6.23 18.51 -13.88
CA PHE A 36 -7.06 17.32 -13.71
C PHE A 36 -6.59 16.13 -14.57
N CYS A 37 -6.26 16.35 -15.84
CA CYS A 37 -5.95 15.25 -16.76
C CYS A 37 -4.51 14.73 -16.67
N TYR A 38 -3.54 15.58 -16.32
CA TYR A 38 -2.16 15.15 -16.11
C TYR A 38 -2.01 14.28 -14.87
N HIS A 39 -1.29 13.18 -15.00
CA HIS A 39 -0.81 12.37 -13.88
C HIS A 39 0.61 11.89 -14.21
N GLU A 40 1.48 11.78 -13.20
CA GLU A 40 2.89 11.45 -13.42
C GLU A 40 3.05 10.11 -14.17
N SER A 41 2.29 9.09 -13.80
CA SER A 41 2.31 7.77 -14.45
C SER A 41 1.66 7.71 -15.84
N LEU A 42 0.82 8.68 -16.21
CA LEU A 42 0.10 8.71 -17.49
C LEU A 42 0.61 9.80 -18.44
N GLY A 43 1.40 10.75 -17.91
CA GLY A 43 1.83 11.90 -18.69
C GLY A 43 0.71 12.90 -19.05
N PRO A 44 0.97 13.81 -19.99
CA PRO A 44 0.02 14.84 -20.43
C PRO A 44 -1.10 14.25 -21.30
N ASP A 45 -2.26 14.91 -21.27
CA ASP A 45 -3.39 14.67 -22.17
C ASP A 45 -3.89 16.00 -22.80
N GLY A 46 -3.66 17.13 -22.11
CA GLY A 46 -4.03 18.47 -22.58
C GLY A 46 -5.53 18.76 -22.61
N ASN A 47 -6.37 17.83 -22.19
CA ASN A 47 -7.83 17.88 -22.28
C ASN A 47 -8.46 18.90 -21.30
N CYS A 48 -8.13 18.86 -20.01
CA CYS A 48 -8.83 19.66 -18.98
C CYS A 48 -8.52 21.16 -19.02
N ARG A 49 -7.45 21.58 -19.67
CA ARG A 49 -6.99 22.99 -19.76
C ARG A 49 -6.74 23.69 -18.41
N MET A 50 -6.83 23.01 -17.29
CA MET A 50 -6.69 23.63 -15.97
C MET A 50 -5.26 24.12 -15.69
N CYS A 51 -4.25 23.52 -16.32
CA CYS A 51 -2.84 23.86 -16.15
C CYS A 51 -2.35 25.05 -17.00
N MET A 52 -3.24 26.00 -17.32
CA MET A 52 -2.87 27.18 -18.10
C MET A 52 -1.91 28.09 -17.33
N VAL A 53 -0.86 28.54 -18.02
CA VAL A 53 0.16 29.49 -17.57
C VAL A 53 0.40 30.56 -18.62
N GLY A 54 0.86 31.74 -18.19
CA GLY A 54 1.37 32.76 -19.08
C GLY A 54 2.83 32.47 -19.42
N ILE A 55 3.23 32.70 -20.66
CA ILE A 55 4.64 32.65 -21.09
C ILE A 55 4.96 33.97 -21.78
N GLU A 56 6.02 34.64 -21.34
CA GLU A 56 6.44 35.90 -21.94
C GLU A 56 6.64 35.78 -23.44
N GLY A 57 6.17 36.75 -24.20
CA GLY A 57 6.18 36.74 -25.66
C GLY A 57 5.07 35.91 -26.31
N GLN A 58 4.26 35.16 -25.53
CA GLN A 58 3.10 34.41 -26.05
C GLN A 58 1.83 35.25 -25.88
N LYS A 59 1.02 35.41 -26.95
CA LYS A 59 -0.23 36.17 -26.91
C LYS A 59 -1.35 35.47 -26.14
N ARG A 60 -1.28 34.15 -26.00
CA ARG A 60 -2.31 33.33 -25.34
C ARG A 60 -1.67 32.45 -24.26
N PRO A 61 -2.38 32.18 -23.15
CA PRO A 61 -1.95 31.20 -22.18
C PRO A 61 -1.67 29.82 -22.82
N GLN A 62 -0.66 29.11 -22.28
CA GLN A 62 -0.26 27.79 -22.74
C GLN A 62 -0.57 26.73 -21.68
N ILE A 63 -0.79 25.47 -22.08
CA ILE A 63 -0.93 24.35 -21.17
C ILE A 63 0.44 23.91 -20.64
N ALA A 64 0.67 24.01 -19.34
CA ALA A 64 1.97 23.64 -18.77
C ALA A 64 2.29 22.13 -18.92
N CYS A 65 1.27 21.27 -18.94
CA CYS A 65 1.47 19.81 -18.98
C CYS A 65 2.13 19.33 -20.28
N ASP A 66 2.00 20.06 -21.39
CA ASP A 66 2.53 19.68 -22.72
C ASP A 66 3.41 20.76 -23.33
N THR A 67 3.92 21.68 -22.52
CA THR A 67 4.84 22.74 -22.96
C THR A 67 6.28 22.34 -22.62
N PRO A 68 7.18 22.16 -23.62
CA PRO A 68 8.58 21.90 -23.37
C PRO A 68 9.31 23.18 -22.92
N ILE A 69 10.19 23.03 -21.97
CA ILE A 69 11.02 24.11 -21.42
C ILE A 69 12.07 24.56 -22.44
N LYS A 70 12.21 25.87 -22.59
CA LYS A 70 13.23 26.52 -23.40
C LYS A 70 14.11 27.43 -22.53
N LYS A 71 15.35 27.64 -22.99
CA LYS A 71 16.28 28.56 -22.33
C LYS A 71 15.66 29.95 -22.17
N ASP A 72 15.88 30.58 -21.02
CA ASP A 72 15.45 31.91 -20.65
C ASP A 72 13.91 32.15 -20.72
N MET A 73 13.13 31.03 -20.64
CA MET A 73 11.66 31.11 -20.59
C MET A 73 11.22 31.82 -19.32
N VAL A 74 10.28 32.77 -19.44
CA VAL A 74 9.62 33.46 -18.32
C VAL A 74 8.17 32.99 -18.25
N VAL A 75 7.78 32.43 -17.11
CA VAL A 75 6.49 31.79 -16.86
C VAL A 75 5.76 32.48 -15.74
N TYR A 76 4.47 32.72 -15.93
CA TYR A 76 3.57 33.31 -14.94
C TYR A 76 2.50 32.27 -14.59
N THR A 77 2.56 31.72 -13.38
CA THR A 77 1.55 30.79 -12.89
C THR A 77 0.40 31.49 -12.19
N LYS A 78 0.64 32.70 -11.68
CA LYS A 78 -0.30 33.50 -10.90
C LYS A 78 -0.27 34.97 -11.38
N ASN A 79 -1.25 35.37 -12.12
CA ASN A 79 -1.59 36.76 -12.39
C ASN A 79 -3.09 36.86 -12.65
N GLU A 80 -3.67 38.06 -12.70
CA GLU A 80 -5.11 38.23 -12.84
C GLU A 80 -5.67 37.55 -14.11
N ALA A 81 -4.98 37.70 -15.24
CA ALA A 81 -5.41 37.13 -16.51
C ALA A 81 -5.40 35.60 -16.47
N ILE A 82 -4.37 34.98 -15.87
CA ILE A 82 -4.26 33.52 -15.73
C ILE A 82 -5.29 32.99 -14.72
N ASN A 83 -5.47 33.68 -13.61
CA ASN A 83 -6.48 33.33 -12.60
C ASN A 83 -7.90 33.43 -13.17
N ASP A 84 -8.20 34.41 -14.01
CA ASP A 84 -9.47 34.53 -14.70
C ASP A 84 -9.73 33.36 -15.65
N VAL A 85 -8.72 32.90 -16.37
CA VAL A 85 -8.82 31.67 -17.21
C VAL A 85 -9.12 30.46 -16.34
N LYS A 86 -8.43 30.28 -15.24
CA LYS A 86 -8.66 29.15 -14.32
C LYS A 86 -10.06 29.19 -13.71
N ARG A 87 -10.54 30.37 -13.30
CA ARG A 87 -11.93 30.56 -12.82
C ARG A 87 -12.95 30.12 -13.85
N LYS A 88 -12.79 30.54 -15.10
CA LYS A 88 -13.71 30.17 -16.19
C LYS A 88 -13.72 28.67 -16.43
N ILE A 89 -12.57 28.01 -16.38
CA ILE A 89 -12.48 26.55 -16.51
C ILE A 89 -13.20 25.85 -15.34
N LEU A 90 -12.93 26.29 -14.10
CA LEU A 90 -13.65 25.76 -12.93
C LEU A 90 -15.15 25.96 -13.02
N GLU A 91 -15.60 27.11 -13.52
CA GLU A 91 -17.01 27.36 -13.72
C GLU A 91 -17.63 26.39 -14.74
N PHE A 92 -16.93 26.09 -15.85
CA PHE A 92 -17.39 25.05 -16.80
C PHE A 92 -17.53 23.69 -16.12
N GLU A 93 -16.59 23.25 -15.30
CA GLU A 93 -16.70 22.01 -14.56
C GLU A 93 -17.89 22.04 -13.58
N LEU A 94 -18.11 23.15 -12.91
CA LEU A 94 -19.17 23.33 -11.92
C LEU A 94 -20.58 23.48 -12.54
N LEU A 95 -20.71 23.76 -13.84
CA LEU A 95 -22.01 23.81 -14.51
C LEU A 95 -22.80 22.50 -14.39
N SER A 96 -22.12 21.37 -14.37
CA SER A 96 -22.74 20.05 -14.26
C SER A 96 -22.44 19.32 -12.95
N HIS A 97 -21.35 19.68 -12.25
CA HIS A 97 -20.96 19.06 -11.00
C HIS A 97 -22.00 19.30 -9.90
N PRO A 98 -22.45 18.25 -9.14
CA PRO A 98 -23.56 18.37 -8.20
C PRO A 98 -23.25 19.20 -6.95
N VAL A 99 -21.96 19.44 -6.62
CA VAL A 99 -21.50 20.15 -5.41
C VAL A 99 -22.11 19.55 -4.13
N ASP A 100 -22.11 18.22 -4.06
CA ASP A 100 -22.63 17.45 -2.93
C ASP A 100 -21.51 16.96 -1.99
N CYS A 101 -20.50 17.82 -1.75
CA CYS A 101 -19.32 17.53 -0.92
C CYS A 101 -19.64 16.91 0.45
N PRO A 102 -20.70 17.32 1.18
CA PRO A 102 -21.03 16.72 2.46
C PRO A 102 -21.32 15.22 2.42
N ILE A 103 -21.72 14.68 1.28
CA ILE A 103 -21.98 13.25 1.07
C ILE A 103 -21.00 12.59 0.09
N CYS A 104 -19.91 13.28 -0.27
CA CYS A 104 -18.89 12.78 -1.17
C CYS A 104 -17.70 12.23 -0.38
N ASP A 105 -17.27 11.00 -0.66
CA ASP A 105 -16.14 10.39 0.05
C ASP A 105 -14.79 11.06 -0.27
N GLN A 106 -14.69 11.78 -1.40
CA GLN A 106 -13.49 12.50 -1.80
C GLN A 106 -13.33 13.85 -1.07
N ALA A 107 -14.29 14.27 -0.25
CA ALA A 107 -14.17 15.53 0.49
C ALA A 107 -12.93 15.50 1.40
N GLY A 108 -12.09 16.53 1.28
CA GLY A 108 -10.80 16.65 1.98
C GLY A 108 -9.59 16.08 1.23
N GLU A 109 -9.82 15.40 0.09
CA GLU A 109 -8.75 14.94 -0.83
C GLU A 109 -9.17 15.13 -2.31
N CYS A 110 -9.97 16.16 -2.59
CA CYS A 110 -10.56 16.42 -3.91
C CYS A 110 -9.89 17.61 -4.59
N SER A 111 -9.21 17.39 -5.71
CA SER A 111 -8.54 18.47 -6.46
C SER A 111 -9.50 19.58 -6.92
N LEU A 112 -10.75 19.24 -7.27
CA LEU A 112 -11.76 20.24 -7.64
C LEU A 112 -12.12 21.13 -6.46
N GLN A 113 -12.23 20.58 -5.25
CA GLN A 113 -12.52 21.34 -4.03
C GLN A 113 -11.37 22.29 -3.71
N ASP A 114 -10.12 21.81 -3.76
CA ASP A 114 -8.94 22.61 -3.48
C ASP A 114 -8.77 23.76 -4.49
N TYR A 115 -8.94 23.48 -5.79
CA TYR A 115 -8.85 24.51 -6.82
C TYR A 115 -10.01 25.49 -6.75
N TYR A 116 -11.21 25.06 -6.34
CA TYR A 116 -12.32 25.95 -6.10
C TYR A 116 -12.05 26.92 -4.94
N MET A 117 -11.46 26.43 -3.86
CA MET A 117 -11.09 27.28 -2.72
C MET A 117 -10.04 28.35 -3.09
N GLU A 118 -9.14 28.04 -4.03
CA GLU A 118 -8.10 28.97 -4.47
C GLU A 118 -8.58 29.95 -5.56
N PHE A 119 -9.35 29.48 -6.54
CA PHE A 119 -9.67 30.25 -7.76
C PHE A 119 -11.17 30.45 -7.98
N GLY A 120 -12.04 29.79 -7.23
CA GLY A 120 -13.49 29.79 -7.50
C GLY A 120 -14.17 31.13 -7.26
N LEU A 121 -15.38 31.25 -7.80
CA LEU A 121 -16.31 32.36 -7.52
C LEU A 121 -17.34 31.88 -6.50
N ASN A 122 -17.74 32.76 -5.59
CA ASN A 122 -18.73 32.44 -4.56
C ASN A 122 -20.17 32.36 -5.11
N GLU A 123 -20.42 32.84 -6.32
CA GLU A 123 -21.72 32.89 -6.95
C GLU A 123 -21.85 31.90 -8.12
N ALA A 124 -22.94 31.16 -8.16
CA ALA A 124 -23.28 30.28 -9.29
C ALA A 124 -24.15 31.05 -10.29
N ARG A 125 -23.71 31.14 -11.56
CA ARG A 125 -24.49 31.77 -12.64
C ARG A 125 -25.61 30.89 -13.19
N ARG A 126 -25.61 29.59 -12.85
CA ARG A 126 -26.63 28.63 -13.25
C ARG A 126 -27.36 28.07 -12.03
N PRO A 127 -28.70 28.09 -12.03
CA PRO A 127 -29.53 27.46 -11.01
C PRO A 127 -29.18 25.95 -10.85
N LYS A 128 -29.26 25.45 -9.64
CA LYS A 128 -28.95 24.04 -9.34
C LYS A 128 -29.87 23.06 -10.09
N GLU A 129 -31.13 23.43 -10.25
CA GLU A 129 -32.18 22.66 -10.86
C GLU A 129 -31.95 22.45 -12.38
N GLU A 130 -31.15 23.29 -12.99
CA GLU A 130 -30.77 23.17 -14.41
C GLU A 130 -29.57 22.26 -14.66
N LYS A 131 -28.91 21.76 -13.60
CA LYS A 131 -27.80 20.83 -13.75
C LYS A 131 -28.28 19.51 -14.33
N LYS A 132 -27.52 18.98 -15.29
CA LYS A 132 -27.87 17.74 -15.94
C LYS A 132 -27.62 16.55 -15.00
N HIS A 133 -28.63 15.70 -14.82
CA HIS A 133 -28.55 14.49 -14.05
C HIS A 133 -28.01 13.33 -14.88
N LYS A 134 -27.11 12.55 -14.27
CA LYS A 134 -26.51 11.33 -14.79
C LYS A 134 -26.61 10.22 -13.73
N ASN A 135 -26.11 9.04 -14.02
CA ASN A 135 -26.10 7.93 -13.05
C ASN A 135 -25.14 8.22 -11.88
N LYS A 136 -25.67 8.23 -10.65
CA LYS A 136 -24.91 8.49 -9.43
C LYS A 136 -24.31 7.25 -8.77
N LYS A 137 -24.78 6.05 -9.10
CA LYS A 137 -24.36 4.79 -8.47
C LYS A 137 -24.25 3.69 -9.50
N LEU A 138 -23.35 3.88 -10.47
CA LEU A 138 -23.09 2.86 -11.48
C LEU A 138 -22.04 1.87 -10.92
N ASP A 139 -22.44 0.61 -10.82
CA ASP A 139 -21.53 -0.49 -10.45
C ASP A 139 -20.72 -0.89 -11.69
N ILE A 140 -19.45 -0.48 -11.73
CA ILE A 140 -18.53 -0.71 -12.85
C ILE A 140 -17.51 -1.82 -12.61
N GLY A 141 -17.51 -2.45 -11.46
CA GLY A 141 -16.57 -3.51 -11.10
C GLY A 141 -16.81 -4.08 -9.71
N LYS A 142 -16.12 -5.16 -9.36
CA LYS A 142 -16.28 -5.85 -8.07
C LYS A 142 -16.23 -4.88 -6.87
N ASN A 143 -15.30 -3.93 -6.89
CA ASN A 143 -14.99 -3.06 -5.75
C ASN A 143 -15.23 -1.56 -6.01
N ILE A 144 -15.79 -1.15 -7.15
CA ILE A 144 -15.81 0.24 -7.62
C ILE A 144 -17.21 0.70 -7.94
N ILE A 145 -17.54 1.91 -7.50
CA ILE A 145 -18.74 2.67 -7.87
C ILE A 145 -18.32 3.92 -8.63
N LEU A 146 -19.01 4.21 -9.72
CA LEU A 146 -18.88 5.42 -10.50
C LEU A 146 -20.10 6.33 -10.29
N ASP A 147 -19.85 7.57 -9.90
CA ASP A 147 -20.79 8.68 -9.93
C ASP A 147 -20.48 9.55 -11.16
N GLN A 148 -21.30 9.44 -12.21
CA GLN A 148 -21.08 10.15 -13.47
C GLN A 148 -21.36 11.66 -13.36
N GLU A 149 -22.13 12.12 -12.36
CA GLU A 149 -22.36 13.55 -12.13
C GLU A 149 -21.13 14.24 -11.57
N ARG A 150 -20.31 13.53 -10.75
CA ARG A 150 -19.08 14.07 -10.17
C ARG A 150 -17.89 14.03 -11.13
N CYS A 151 -18.03 13.36 -12.26
CA CYS A 151 -16.94 13.16 -13.21
C CYS A 151 -16.62 14.44 -13.98
N VAL A 152 -15.34 14.88 -13.93
CA VAL A 152 -14.79 16.03 -14.68
C VAL A 152 -14.18 15.62 -16.03
N LEU A 153 -14.46 14.42 -16.52
CA LEU A 153 -14.02 13.90 -17.81
C LEU A 153 -12.51 14.05 -18.08
N CYS A 154 -11.69 13.96 -17.05
CA CYS A 154 -10.24 14.12 -17.14
C CYS A 154 -9.52 12.97 -17.87
N ALA A 155 -10.21 11.90 -18.23
CA ALA A 155 -9.74 10.72 -18.94
C ALA A 155 -8.64 9.88 -18.22
N ARG A 156 -8.21 10.19 -16.99
CA ARG A 156 -7.16 9.37 -16.30
C ARG A 156 -7.56 7.89 -16.22
N CYS A 157 -8.80 7.58 -15.84
CA CYS A 157 -9.26 6.20 -15.68
C CYS A 157 -9.35 5.44 -17.02
N THR A 158 -9.77 6.09 -18.09
CA THR A 158 -9.81 5.47 -19.43
C THR A 158 -8.40 5.25 -19.97
N ARG A 159 -7.51 6.22 -19.79
CA ARG A 159 -6.09 6.10 -20.16
C ARG A 159 -5.38 5.03 -19.35
N PHE A 160 -5.69 4.88 -18.07
CA PHE A 160 -5.16 3.78 -17.26
C PHE A 160 -5.50 2.41 -17.86
N THR A 161 -6.76 2.20 -18.28
CA THR A 161 -7.16 0.94 -18.90
C THR A 161 -6.59 0.74 -20.30
N GLN A 162 -6.21 1.81 -21.00
CA GLN A 162 -5.60 1.76 -22.33
C GLN A 162 -4.08 1.61 -22.29
N GLU A 163 -3.42 2.47 -21.48
CA GLU A 163 -1.98 2.67 -21.54
C GLU A 163 -1.21 1.81 -20.51
N ILE A 164 -1.85 1.45 -19.38
CA ILE A 164 -1.22 0.72 -18.28
C ILE A 164 -1.65 -0.74 -18.23
N THR A 165 -2.96 -1.01 -18.13
CA THR A 165 -3.44 -2.40 -18.07
C THR A 165 -3.76 -3.00 -19.44
N HIS A 166 -3.81 -2.19 -20.50
CA HIS A 166 -4.13 -2.59 -21.87
C HIS A 166 -5.48 -3.33 -22.03
N THR A 167 -6.37 -3.21 -21.04
CA THR A 167 -7.67 -3.91 -21.03
C THR A 167 -8.78 -3.17 -21.75
N ASN A 168 -8.65 -1.84 -21.96
CA ASN A 168 -9.64 -0.97 -22.60
C ASN A 168 -11.06 -1.07 -21.99
N GLU A 169 -11.16 -1.41 -20.69
CA GLU A 169 -12.45 -1.66 -20.02
C GLU A 169 -13.31 -0.40 -19.82
N LEU A 170 -12.71 0.79 -19.89
CA LEU A 170 -13.41 2.07 -19.77
C LEU A 170 -13.23 2.94 -20.99
N SER A 171 -14.31 3.64 -21.37
CA SER A 171 -14.30 4.61 -22.47
C SER A 171 -15.13 5.84 -22.13
N ILE A 172 -14.87 6.95 -22.83
CA ILE A 172 -15.75 8.12 -22.79
C ILE A 172 -16.75 7.97 -23.93
N ILE A 173 -18.03 7.87 -23.60
CA ILE A 173 -19.14 7.73 -24.55
C ILE A 173 -20.01 8.99 -24.58
N GLY A 174 -20.71 9.22 -25.66
CA GLY A 174 -21.52 10.43 -25.86
C GLY A 174 -20.71 11.64 -26.34
N ARG A 175 -21.30 12.79 -26.44
CA ARG A 175 -20.68 14.05 -26.88
C ARG A 175 -21.20 15.25 -26.10
N GLY A 176 -20.36 16.28 -25.96
CA GLY A 176 -20.73 17.52 -25.28
C GLY A 176 -21.24 17.25 -23.86
N ASN A 177 -22.41 17.77 -23.52
CA ASN A 177 -22.98 17.60 -22.18
C ASN A 177 -23.46 16.16 -21.87
N ASP A 178 -23.55 15.28 -22.89
CA ASP A 178 -23.91 13.87 -22.74
C ASP A 178 -22.65 12.97 -22.55
N ALA A 179 -21.48 13.53 -22.70
CA ALA A 179 -20.24 12.79 -22.51
C ALA A 179 -20.15 12.23 -21.07
N ARG A 180 -19.75 10.97 -20.96
CA ARG A 180 -19.60 10.28 -19.68
C ARG A 180 -18.64 9.11 -19.79
N VAL A 181 -17.93 8.81 -18.71
CA VAL A 181 -17.16 7.58 -18.57
C VAL A 181 -18.12 6.41 -18.37
N SER A 182 -17.87 5.30 -19.04
CA SER A 182 -18.64 4.06 -18.92
C SER A 182 -17.78 2.86 -19.31
N PRO A 183 -18.00 1.70 -18.70
CA PRO A 183 -17.60 0.43 -19.31
C PRO A 183 -18.44 0.16 -20.56
N LEU A 184 -18.07 -0.83 -21.35
CA LEU A 184 -18.90 -1.34 -22.45
C LEU A 184 -20.26 -1.81 -21.91
N PRO A 185 -21.34 -1.67 -22.68
CA PRO A 185 -22.67 -2.09 -22.24
C PRO A 185 -22.70 -3.57 -21.82
N GLY A 186 -23.15 -3.84 -20.60
CA GLY A 186 -23.20 -5.18 -20.02
C GLY A 186 -21.91 -5.70 -19.41
N GLU A 187 -20.81 -4.98 -19.60
CA GLU A 187 -19.49 -5.36 -19.06
C GLU A 187 -19.18 -4.65 -17.74
N LYS A 188 -18.24 -5.22 -17.00
CA LYS A 188 -17.64 -4.63 -15.79
C LYS A 188 -16.13 -4.76 -15.87
N MET A 189 -15.43 -3.96 -15.09
CA MET A 189 -14.00 -4.09 -14.96
C MET A 189 -13.63 -5.40 -14.22
N HIS A 190 -12.68 -6.13 -14.79
CA HIS A 190 -12.19 -7.43 -14.28
C HIS A 190 -10.68 -7.42 -14.00
N THR A 191 -9.96 -6.39 -14.49
CA THR A 191 -8.51 -6.29 -14.22
C THR A 191 -8.22 -6.37 -12.72
N PRO A 192 -7.21 -7.13 -12.28
CA PRO A 192 -6.80 -7.20 -10.87
C PRO A 192 -6.18 -5.89 -10.34
N TYR A 193 -6.18 -4.85 -11.14
CA TYR A 193 -5.68 -3.51 -10.85
C TYR A 193 -6.76 -2.43 -10.92
N ALA A 194 -8.02 -2.84 -11.02
CA ALA A 194 -9.14 -1.94 -11.27
C ALA A 194 -9.24 -0.80 -10.24
N MET A 195 -8.97 -1.06 -8.98
CA MET A 195 -9.11 -0.06 -7.91
C MET A 195 -8.09 1.09 -7.99
N ASN A 196 -7.02 0.99 -8.78
CA ASN A 196 -6.08 2.12 -8.97
C ASN A 196 -6.74 3.34 -9.62
N ILE A 197 -7.82 3.16 -10.38
CA ILE A 197 -8.57 4.30 -10.95
C ILE A 197 -9.21 5.20 -9.88
N ILE A 198 -9.39 4.68 -8.65
CA ILE A 198 -9.91 5.45 -7.52
C ILE A 198 -8.88 6.49 -7.08
N ASP A 199 -7.60 6.08 -6.96
CA ASP A 199 -6.51 6.98 -6.58
C ASP A 199 -6.15 7.96 -7.72
N LEU A 200 -6.27 7.50 -8.97
CA LEU A 200 -6.05 8.33 -10.15
C LEU A 200 -7.14 9.40 -10.32
N CYS A 201 -8.35 9.17 -9.81
CA CYS A 201 -9.47 10.09 -9.99
C CYS A 201 -9.28 11.35 -9.14
N PRO A 202 -9.19 12.56 -9.75
CA PRO A 202 -8.94 13.78 -9.01
C PRO A 202 -10.18 14.30 -8.23
N VAL A 203 -11.31 13.60 -8.36
CA VAL A 203 -12.60 13.99 -7.78
C VAL A 203 -13.35 12.76 -7.25
N GLY A 204 -14.47 12.95 -6.56
CA GLY A 204 -15.28 11.87 -6.00
C GLY A 204 -16.16 11.09 -6.97
N ALA A 205 -15.75 11.00 -8.24
CA ALA A 205 -16.48 10.24 -9.26
C ALA A 205 -16.28 8.73 -9.13
N LEU A 206 -15.06 8.28 -8.80
CA LEU A 206 -14.72 6.88 -8.61
C LEU A 206 -14.44 6.64 -7.13
N THR A 207 -15.16 5.71 -6.53
CA THR A 207 -15.06 5.42 -5.09
C THR A 207 -15.04 3.93 -4.82
N SER A 208 -14.31 3.52 -3.76
CA SER A 208 -14.29 2.14 -3.29
C SER A 208 -15.60 1.76 -2.62
N LYS A 209 -16.19 0.63 -2.99
CA LYS A 209 -17.36 0.08 -2.28
C LYS A 209 -17.09 -0.16 -0.81
N ASP A 210 -15.87 -0.57 -0.47
CA ASP A 210 -15.46 -0.87 0.90
C ASP A 210 -15.32 0.36 1.78
N PHE A 211 -14.71 1.42 1.23
CA PHE A 211 -14.42 2.65 1.99
C PHE A 211 -15.60 3.63 1.99
N ARG A 212 -16.46 3.55 0.96
CA ARG A 212 -17.56 4.49 0.76
C ARG A 212 -18.43 4.64 2.01
N PHE A 213 -18.54 5.88 2.49
CA PHE A 213 -19.34 6.32 3.65
C PHE A 213 -18.88 5.76 5.02
N LYS A 214 -17.70 5.17 5.11
CA LYS A 214 -17.19 4.65 6.39
C LYS A 214 -16.50 5.71 7.23
N GLN A 215 -15.62 6.51 6.63
CA GLN A 215 -14.79 7.45 7.37
C GLN A 215 -14.44 8.67 6.53
N ARG A 216 -14.22 9.82 7.20
CA ARG A 216 -13.69 11.03 6.58
C ARG A 216 -12.18 11.06 6.71
N VAL A 217 -11.52 11.53 5.64
CA VAL A 217 -10.05 11.50 5.54
C VAL A 217 -9.34 12.30 6.65
N TRP A 218 -9.93 13.40 7.10
CA TRP A 218 -9.35 14.24 8.17
C TRP A 218 -9.43 13.64 9.58
N PHE A 219 -10.08 12.48 9.74
CA PHE A 219 -10.09 11.70 10.97
C PHE A 219 -9.17 10.48 10.90
N MET A 220 -8.46 10.30 9.79
CA MET A 220 -7.55 9.16 9.63
C MET A 220 -6.11 9.60 9.83
N HIS A 221 -5.34 8.70 10.42
CA HIS A 221 -3.89 8.75 10.42
C HIS A 221 -3.36 7.90 9.27
N THR A 222 -2.20 8.24 8.76
CA THR A 222 -1.57 7.54 7.65
C THR A 222 -0.15 7.13 8.04
N ALA A 223 0.15 5.84 7.94
CA ALA A 223 1.50 5.30 8.12
C ALA A 223 2.06 4.77 6.80
N LYS A 224 3.40 4.78 6.68
CA LYS A 224 4.12 4.20 5.55
C LYS A 224 4.41 2.74 5.84
N SER A 225 4.12 1.85 4.88
CA SER A 225 4.38 0.44 5.05
C SER A 225 4.71 -0.23 3.72
N VAL A 226 4.86 -1.54 3.76
CA VAL A 226 5.06 -2.43 2.62
C VAL A 226 3.97 -3.49 2.64
N CYS A 227 3.40 -3.81 1.49
CA CYS A 227 2.38 -4.85 1.36
C CYS A 227 3.01 -6.23 1.58
N HIS A 228 2.39 -7.04 2.43
CA HIS A 228 2.84 -8.39 2.77
C HIS A 228 2.06 -9.51 2.04
N SER A 229 1.30 -9.17 1.00
CA SER A 229 0.47 -10.16 0.29
C SER A 229 1.23 -10.99 -0.74
N CYS A 230 2.41 -10.55 -1.19
CA CYS A 230 3.29 -11.32 -2.08
C CYS A 230 4.71 -10.77 -2.07
N ALA A 231 5.63 -11.48 -2.70
CA ALA A 231 7.05 -11.18 -2.75
C ALA A 231 7.41 -9.88 -3.50
N LYS A 232 6.47 -9.25 -4.21
CA LYS A 232 6.69 -7.93 -4.82
C LYS A 232 6.99 -6.85 -3.80
N GLY A 233 6.35 -6.92 -2.62
CA GLY A 233 6.59 -5.95 -1.56
C GLY A 233 6.21 -4.52 -1.97
N CYS A 234 5.05 -4.31 -2.57
CA CYS A 234 4.57 -3.00 -2.99
C CYS A 234 4.54 -2.01 -1.83
N ASN A 235 5.02 -0.79 -2.06
CA ASN A 235 4.97 0.28 -1.06
C ASN A 235 3.54 0.78 -0.91
N ILE A 236 3.07 0.91 0.33
CA ILE A 236 1.70 1.31 0.66
C ILE A 236 1.64 2.39 1.74
N TYR A 237 0.52 3.07 1.77
CA TYR A 237 0.03 3.82 2.91
C TYR A 237 -1.08 3.01 3.60
N ILE A 238 -1.03 2.97 4.93
CA ILE A 238 -2.07 2.41 5.80
C ILE A 238 -2.87 3.59 6.36
N ASP A 239 -4.13 3.74 5.96
CA ASP A 239 -5.04 4.75 6.52
C ASP A 239 -5.90 4.09 7.60
N HIS A 240 -5.81 4.61 8.85
CA HIS A 240 -6.42 4.01 10.03
C HIS A 240 -7.00 5.07 10.99
N ASN A 241 -7.85 4.65 11.93
CA ASN A 241 -8.31 5.47 13.05
C ASN A 241 -8.47 4.59 14.30
N GLN A 242 -7.36 4.21 14.89
CA GLN A 242 -7.29 3.38 16.08
C GLN A 242 -7.75 4.12 17.35
N GLU A 243 -7.64 5.44 17.40
CA GLU A 243 -8.07 6.24 18.54
C GLU A 243 -9.58 6.08 18.81
N LYS A 244 -10.35 6.03 17.72
CA LYS A 244 -11.82 5.96 17.81
C LYS A 244 -12.36 4.53 17.77
N TYR A 245 -11.73 3.62 17.02
CA TYR A 245 -12.24 2.29 16.75
C TYR A 245 -11.35 1.22 17.36
N LYS A 246 -11.97 0.23 18.05
CA LYS A 246 -11.27 -0.92 18.65
C LYS A 246 -11.23 -2.14 17.73
N SER A 247 -12.17 -2.22 16.80
CA SER A 247 -12.21 -3.19 15.70
C SER A 247 -12.35 -2.42 14.40
N ASP A 248 -12.00 -3.05 13.27
CA ASP A 248 -12.01 -2.40 11.96
C ASP A 248 -11.26 -1.06 11.94
N THR A 249 -10.08 -1.04 12.52
CA THR A 249 -9.26 0.16 12.71
C THR A 249 -8.63 0.66 11.43
N ILE A 250 -8.30 -0.25 10.50
CA ILE A 250 -7.74 0.07 9.18
C ILE A 250 -8.89 0.20 8.20
N PHE A 251 -8.92 1.32 7.48
CA PHE A 251 -9.98 1.64 6.53
C PHE A 251 -9.62 1.36 5.09
N ARG A 252 -8.34 1.55 4.72
CA ARG A 252 -7.85 1.28 3.35
C ARG A 252 -6.33 1.21 3.29
N TYR A 253 -5.82 0.52 2.28
CA TYR A 253 -4.46 0.69 1.77
C TYR A 253 -4.49 1.51 0.49
N ARG A 254 -3.49 2.39 0.34
CA ARG A 254 -3.26 3.18 -0.89
C ARG A 254 -1.82 2.95 -1.39
N PRO A 255 -1.57 3.03 -2.70
CA PRO A 255 -0.20 2.93 -3.22
C PRO A 255 0.65 4.11 -2.72
N ARG A 256 1.87 3.82 -2.32
CA ARG A 256 2.94 4.79 -2.08
C ARG A 256 3.93 4.66 -3.22
N ILE A 257 4.22 5.76 -3.89
CA ILE A 257 5.07 5.77 -5.10
C ILE A 257 6.45 5.23 -4.77
N ASN A 258 6.87 4.22 -5.54
CA ASN A 258 8.23 3.70 -5.55
C ASN A 258 8.56 3.16 -6.95
N GLU A 259 9.30 3.95 -7.73
CA GLU A 259 9.66 3.61 -9.12
C GLU A 259 10.45 2.30 -9.24
N ALA A 260 11.19 1.91 -8.21
CA ALA A 260 11.99 0.69 -8.21
C ALA A 260 11.19 -0.58 -7.91
N VAL A 261 9.94 -0.47 -7.39
CA VAL A 261 9.16 -1.62 -6.93
C VAL A 261 7.80 -1.69 -7.61
N ASN A 262 6.94 -0.71 -7.36
CA ASN A 262 5.54 -0.74 -7.78
C ASN A 262 5.09 0.49 -8.57
N GLY A 263 6.00 1.40 -8.90
CA GLY A 263 5.65 2.67 -9.53
C GLY A 263 4.57 3.41 -8.72
N HIS A 264 3.44 3.66 -9.35
CA HIS A 264 2.29 4.37 -8.75
C HIS A 264 1.13 3.45 -8.33
N PHE A 265 1.25 2.13 -8.46
CA PHE A 265 0.12 1.21 -8.45
C PHE A 265 0.29 0.04 -7.48
N ILE A 266 -0.82 -0.60 -7.11
CA ILE A 266 -0.86 -1.87 -6.36
C ILE A 266 -2.00 -2.74 -6.90
N CYS A 267 -1.93 -4.06 -6.71
CA CYS A 267 -3.03 -4.96 -7.07
C CYS A 267 -4.23 -4.83 -6.11
N ASP A 268 -5.41 -5.20 -6.57
CA ASP A 268 -6.65 -5.10 -5.79
C ASP A 268 -6.63 -6.02 -4.57
N GLU A 269 -6.02 -7.21 -4.68
CA GLU A 269 -5.85 -8.16 -3.59
C GLU A 269 -4.97 -7.58 -2.48
N GLY A 270 -3.79 -7.05 -2.82
CA GLY A 270 -2.90 -6.37 -1.88
C GLY A 270 -3.56 -5.16 -1.22
N ARG A 271 -4.32 -4.38 -2.02
CA ARG A 271 -5.09 -3.25 -1.51
C ARG A 271 -6.14 -3.64 -0.48
N LEU A 272 -6.78 -4.79 -0.65
CA LEU A 272 -7.87 -5.26 0.21
C LEU A 272 -7.40 -6.16 1.35
N SER A 273 -6.12 -6.52 1.39
CA SER A 273 -5.56 -7.41 2.43
C SER A 273 -5.68 -6.84 3.85
N TYR A 274 -5.84 -5.51 4.01
CA TYR A 274 -6.11 -4.90 5.30
C TYR A 274 -7.33 -5.49 6.03
N LYS A 275 -8.28 -6.09 5.29
CA LYS A 275 -9.45 -6.74 5.88
C LYS A 275 -9.07 -7.93 6.75
N ASN A 276 -7.99 -8.61 6.41
CA ASN A 276 -7.48 -9.72 7.20
C ASN A 276 -6.85 -9.21 8.49
N GLU A 277 -6.19 -8.04 8.44
CA GLU A 277 -5.59 -7.40 9.61
C GLU A 277 -6.63 -6.93 10.63
N ASN A 278 -7.83 -6.58 10.19
CA ASN A 278 -8.94 -6.18 11.05
C ASN A 278 -9.69 -7.36 11.71
N LYS A 279 -9.51 -8.59 11.21
CA LYS A 279 -10.33 -9.74 11.63
C LYS A 279 -9.60 -10.67 12.57
N GLU A 280 -10.38 -11.31 13.44
CA GLU A 280 -9.99 -12.54 14.15
C GLU A 280 -8.65 -12.42 14.90
N ARG A 281 -8.41 -11.27 15.57
CA ARG A 281 -7.20 -11.02 16.35
C ARG A 281 -7.22 -11.81 17.64
N ILE A 282 -6.10 -12.51 17.96
CA ILE A 282 -5.93 -13.20 19.23
C ILE A 282 -5.61 -12.18 20.33
N GLN A 283 -6.39 -12.20 21.39
CA GLN A 283 -6.24 -11.27 22.52
C GLN A 283 -5.65 -11.93 23.76
N ASP A 284 -5.85 -13.23 23.96
CA ASP A 284 -5.47 -13.94 25.17
C ASP A 284 -4.42 -15.02 24.90
N TYR A 285 -3.68 -15.35 25.96
CA TYR A 285 -2.78 -16.49 25.99
C TYR A 285 -3.57 -17.76 26.31
N TYR A 286 -3.41 -18.82 25.53
CA TYR A 286 -4.12 -20.09 25.73
C TYR A 286 -3.17 -21.24 25.94
N GLN A 287 -3.50 -22.12 26.89
CA GLN A 287 -2.89 -23.44 27.03
C GLN A 287 -3.99 -24.48 27.07
N LYS A 288 -4.05 -25.36 26.06
CA LYS A 288 -5.06 -26.44 25.98
C LYS A 288 -6.47 -25.96 26.33
N ASN A 289 -6.93 -24.95 25.62
CA ASN A 289 -8.27 -24.35 25.78
C ASN A 289 -8.50 -23.53 27.07
N LYS A 290 -7.48 -23.31 27.89
CA LYS A 290 -7.56 -22.47 29.10
C LYS A 290 -6.83 -21.16 28.88
N ILE A 291 -7.41 -20.06 29.29
CA ILE A 291 -6.73 -18.76 29.34
C ILE A 291 -5.72 -18.79 30.49
N ILE A 292 -4.51 -18.36 30.23
CA ILE A 292 -3.40 -18.28 31.20
C ILE A 292 -2.79 -16.88 31.18
N SER A 293 -1.95 -16.58 32.20
CA SER A 293 -1.18 -15.34 32.22
C SER A 293 0.02 -15.40 31.26
N GLU A 294 0.55 -14.23 30.89
CA GLU A 294 1.75 -14.09 30.08
C GLU A 294 2.95 -14.81 30.71
N ASP A 295 3.16 -14.60 32.01
CA ASP A 295 4.31 -15.21 32.72
C ASP A 295 4.28 -16.74 32.66
N ILE A 296 3.10 -17.36 32.79
CA ILE A 296 2.93 -18.81 32.69
C ILE A 296 3.23 -19.24 31.23
N ALA A 297 2.73 -18.50 30.25
CA ALA A 297 2.95 -18.81 28.84
C ALA A 297 4.43 -18.74 28.47
N LEU A 298 5.13 -17.67 28.85
CA LEU A 298 6.56 -17.49 28.57
C LEU A 298 7.43 -18.52 29.30
N SER A 299 7.13 -18.81 30.56
CA SER A 299 7.82 -19.86 31.32
C SER A 299 7.66 -21.24 30.68
N HIS A 300 6.46 -21.55 30.21
CA HIS A 300 6.18 -22.80 29.49
C HIS A 300 6.93 -22.88 28.17
N LEU A 301 6.93 -21.78 27.37
CA LEU A 301 7.68 -21.70 26.12
C LEU A 301 9.18 -21.90 26.34
N LEU A 302 9.77 -21.23 27.35
CA LEU A 302 11.18 -21.36 27.68
C LEU A 302 11.54 -22.79 28.10
N HIS A 303 10.68 -23.43 28.91
CA HIS A 303 10.85 -24.84 29.27
C HIS A 303 10.85 -25.77 28.05
N CYS A 304 9.92 -25.54 27.12
CA CYS A 304 9.85 -26.33 25.88
C CYS A 304 11.09 -26.15 24.99
N LEU A 305 11.59 -24.92 24.85
CA LEU A 305 12.81 -24.61 24.09
C LEU A 305 14.03 -25.29 24.70
N ALA A 306 14.16 -25.27 26.02
CA ALA A 306 15.34 -25.78 26.72
C ALA A 306 15.38 -27.31 26.85
N HIS A 307 14.24 -27.99 26.88
CA HIS A 307 14.18 -29.41 27.28
C HIS A 307 13.52 -30.36 26.27
N LEU A 308 12.72 -29.85 25.30
CA LEU A 308 11.95 -30.71 24.41
C LEU A 308 12.45 -30.73 22.96
N HIS A 309 13.51 -30.01 22.65
CA HIS A 309 14.10 -29.93 21.32
C HIS A 309 13.06 -29.81 20.18
N PRO A 310 12.21 -28.77 20.19
CA PRO A 310 11.21 -28.56 19.16
C PRO A 310 11.83 -28.25 17.80
N VAL A 311 11.07 -28.52 16.72
CA VAL A 311 11.34 -27.93 15.41
C VAL A 311 10.73 -26.53 15.39
N LEU A 312 11.51 -25.54 14.97
CA LEU A 312 11.08 -24.15 14.82
C LEU A 312 10.61 -23.94 13.37
N ILE A 313 9.36 -23.55 13.19
CA ILE A 313 8.80 -23.21 11.89
C ILE A 313 8.64 -21.69 11.84
N VAL A 314 9.18 -21.06 10.79
CA VAL A 314 9.10 -19.63 10.57
C VAL A 314 8.29 -19.34 9.30
N SER A 315 7.45 -18.31 9.35
CA SER A 315 6.82 -17.77 8.17
C SER A 315 7.84 -17.04 7.29
N PRO A 316 7.85 -17.26 5.98
CA PRO A 316 8.68 -16.46 5.08
C PRO A 316 8.20 -15.00 4.92
N SER A 317 7.18 -14.58 5.68
CA SER A 317 6.76 -13.19 5.78
C SER A 317 7.26 -12.46 7.05
N LEU A 318 8.04 -13.14 7.90
CA LEU A 318 8.69 -12.48 9.04
C LEU A 318 9.75 -11.48 8.57
N SER A 319 9.98 -10.43 9.37
CA SER A 319 11.03 -9.46 9.08
C SER A 319 12.44 -10.07 9.19
N LEU A 320 13.43 -9.42 8.60
CA LEU A 320 14.83 -9.85 8.69
C LEU A 320 15.30 -9.90 10.14
N GLU A 321 14.90 -8.94 10.94
CA GLU A 321 15.23 -8.84 12.35
C GLU A 321 14.66 -10.03 13.14
N GLU A 322 13.38 -10.39 12.87
CA GLU A 322 12.74 -11.54 13.51
C GLU A 322 13.42 -12.86 13.12
N LEU A 323 13.70 -13.05 11.82
CA LEU A 323 14.44 -14.22 11.34
C LEU A 323 15.82 -14.34 11.98
N THR A 324 16.52 -13.21 12.12
CA THR A 324 17.84 -13.14 12.76
C THR A 324 17.79 -13.62 14.22
N ILE A 325 16.84 -13.07 15.00
CA ILE A 325 16.75 -13.45 16.42
C ILE A 325 16.26 -14.89 16.59
N ILE A 326 15.43 -15.41 15.72
CA ILE A 326 15.06 -16.83 15.73
C ILE A 326 16.29 -17.71 15.43
N GLN A 327 17.21 -17.31 14.55
CA GLN A 327 18.47 -18.01 14.36
C GLN A 327 19.38 -17.95 15.59
N VAL A 328 19.44 -16.80 16.30
CA VAL A 328 20.15 -16.70 17.58
C VAL A 328 19.54 -17.65 18.60
N LEU A 329 18.20 -17.69 18.70
CA LEU A 329 17.48 -18.63 19.56
C LEU A 329 17.81 -20.08 19.19
N SER A 330 17.77 -20.43 17.93
CA SER A 330 18.09 -21.77 17.42
C SER A 330 19.50 -22.21 17.81
N ARG A 331 20.49 -21.35 17.61
CA ARG A 331 21.91 -21.64 18.01
C ARG A 331 22.05 -21.81 19.50
N LYS A 332 21.36 -20.97 20.31
CA LYS A 332 21.42 -21.03 21.78
C LYS A 332 20.92 -22.36 22.33
N PHE A 333 19.89 -22.94 21.76
CA PHE A 333 19.27 -24.18 22.23
C PHE A 333 19.56 -25.39 21.35
N GLY A 334 20.38 -25.26 20.28
CA GLY A 334 20.68 -26.37 19.35
C GLY A 334 19.45 -26.88 18.59
N LEU A 335 18.57 -25.99 18.11
CA LEU A 335 17.31 -26.33 17.49
C LEU A 335 17.35 -26.20 15.97
N TYR A 336 16.57 -26.99 15.27
CA TYR A 336 16.40 -26.89 13.82
C TYR A 336 15.34 -25.84 13.47
N VAL A 337 15.66 -24.99 12.48
CA VAL A 337 14.76 -23.96 11.94
C VAL A 337 14.41 -24.28 10.49
N HIS A 338 13.15 -24.23 10.17
CA HIS A 338 12.63 -24.42 8.82
C HIS A 338 11.68 -23.30 8.44
N ALA A 339 11.84 -22.72 7.25
CA ALA A 339 10.88 -21.79 6.67
C ALA A 339 9.97 -22.55 5.69
N TYR A 340 8.73 -22.73 6.07
CA TYR A 340 7.76 -23.40 5.21
C TYR A 340 7.32 -22.49 4.08
N ALA A 341 7.91 -22.67 2.89
CA ALA A 341 7.71 -21.83 1.72
C ALA A 341 6.68 -22.38 0.71
N ASP A 342 6.54 -23.70 0.62
CA ASP A 342 5.67 -24.35 -0.38
C ASP A 342 4.20 -23.88 -0.32
N GLY A 343 3.74 -23.51 0.87
CA GLY A 343 2.40 -23.03 1.10
C GLY A 343 2.11 -21.62 0.63
N TYR A 344 3.13 -20.89 0.30
CA TYR A 344 3.01 -19.53 -0.18
C TYR A 344 3.17 -19.43 -1.70
N LYS A 345 3.16 -20.56 -2.43
CA LYS A 345 3.31 -20.57 -3.86
C LYS A 345 1.97 -20.73 -4.57
N ASP A 346 1.56 -19.69 -5.32
CA ASP A 346 0.34 -19.66 -6.12
C ASP A 346 0.63 -19.10 -7.52
N GLU A 347 0.89 -20.00 -8.47
CA GLU A 347 1.15 -19.64 -9.87
C GLU A 347 -0.09 -19.00 -10.54
N SER A 348 -1.30 -19.27 -10.07
CA SER A 348 -2.51 -18.66 -10.62
C SER A 348 -2.71 -17.21 -10.20
N PHE A 349 -2.03 -16.80 -9.12
CA PHE A 349 -2.03 -15.42 -8.66
C PHE A 349 -1.10 -14.53 -9.47
N ALA A 350 -0.01 -15.07 -10.01
CA ALA A 350 1.04 -14.33 -10.70
C ALA A 350 0.58 -13.67 -11.99
N ASP A 351 1.21 -12.55 -12.33
CA ASP A 351 1.13 -11.92 -13.64
C ASP A 351 2.48 -11.26 -14.00
N ASP A 352 2.56 -10.66 -15.19
CA ASP A 352 3.78 -10.05 -15.70
C ASP A 352 4.04 -8.63 -15.13
N TRP A 353 3.29 -8.19 -14.11
CA TRP A 353 3.42 -6.83 -13.60
C TRP A 353 3.71 -6.74 -12.09
N LEU A 354 2.70 -6.82 -11.21
CA LEU A 354 2.88 -6.60 -9.77
C LEU A 354 2.46 -7.80 -8.89
N ARG A 355 1.95 -8.88 -9.47
CA ARG A 355 1.52 -10.05 -8.74
C ARG A 355 2.54 -11.17 -8.91
N CYS A 356 3.13 -11.64 -7.80
CA CYS A 356 4.16 -12.67 -7.79
C CYS A 356 3.55 -14.01 -7.37
N ALA A 357 4.04 -15.11 -7.93
CA ALA A 357 3.64 -16.45 -7.55
C ALA A 357 3.95 -16.78 -6.07
N ASP A 358 5.01 -16.18 -5.52
CA ASP A 358 5.32 -16.24 -4.11
C ASP A 358 4.44 -15.23 -3.35
N THR A 359 3.49 -15.74 -2.56
CA THR A 359 2.56 -14.96 -1.74
C THR A 359 3.11 -14.64 -0.35
N SER A 360 4.42 -14.83 -0.11
CA SER A 360 5.13 -14.39 1.09
C SER A 360 5.92 -13.10 0.84
N ALA A 361 6.06 -12.28 1.87
CA ALA A 361 6.69 -10.96 1.71
C ALA A 361 8.22 -10.99 1.70
N ASN A 362 8.87 -12.03 2.28
CA ASN A 362 10.30 -12.02 2.59
C ASN A 362 11.03 -13.35 2.36
N LEU A 363 10.60 -14.14 1.37
CA LEU A 363 11.30 -15.39 1.04
C LEU A 363 12.76 -15.15 0.60
N ALA A 364 13.02 -14.01 -0.05
CA ALA A 364 14.38 -13.62 -0.41
C ALA A 364 15.27 -13.40 0.85
N GLY A 365 14.72 -12.82 1.91
CA GLY A 365 15.39 -12.71 3.20
C GLY A 365 15.64 -14.05 3.86
N VAL A 366 14.69 -14.98 3.82
CA VAL A 366 14.85 -16.37 4.29
C VAL A 366 16.03 -17.04 3.59
N LYS A 367 16.11 -16.92 2.27
CA LYS A 367 17.23 -17.47 1.47
C LYS A 367 18.57 -16.79 1.78
N LYS A 368 18.55 -15.47 2.03
CA LYS A 368 19.76 -14.71 2.40
C LYS A 368 20.39 -15.20 3.71
N PHE A 369 19.58 -15.73 4.63
CA PHE A 369 20.02 -16.30 5.89
C PHE A 369 20.22 -17.82 5.89
N ASP A 370 20.20 -18.46 4.72
CA ASP A 370 20.39 -19.92 4.57
C ASP A 370 19.43 -20.75 5.46
N ILE A 371 18.22 -20.24 5.73
CA ILE A 371 17.20 -20.99 6.45
C ILE A 371 16.64 -22.04 5.49
N ASP A 372 16.61 -23.30 5.95
CA ASP A 372 16.16 -24.43 5.14
C ASP A 372 14.67 -24.28 4.73
N THR A 373 14.42 -24.46 3.44
CA THR A 373 13.07 -24.44 2.83
C THR A 373 12.71 -25.75 2.15
N SER A 374 13.58 -26.77 2.24
CA SER A 374 13.42 -28.06 1.57
C SER A 374 12.33 -28.90 2.24
N LYS A 375 11.37 -29.37 1.46
CA LYS A 375 10.28 -30.25 1.94
C LYS A 375 10.81 -31.56 2.52
N ASP A 376 11.84 -32.16 1.93
CA ASP A 376 12.41 -33.42 2.39
C ASP A 376 13.09 -33.26 3.76
N SER A 377 13.83 -32.18 3.96
CA SER A 377 14.45 -31.85 5.25
C SER A 377 13.39 -31.57 6.31
N PHE A 378 12.31 -30.89 5.93
CA PHE A 378 11.18 -30.61 6.82
C PHE A 378 10.50 -31.90 7.31
N ILE A 379 10.20 -32.84 6.41
CA ILE A 379 9.60 -34.12 6.77
C ILE A 379 10.50 -34.89 7.75
N LYS A 380 11.79 -34.97 7.45
CA LYS A 380 12.77 -35.63 8.33
C LYS A 380 12.83 -35.00 9.72
N ALA A 381 12.84 -33.67 9.78
CA ALA A 381 12.85 -32.94 11.05
C ALA A 381 11.55 -33.21 11.85
N LEU A 382 10.40 -33.26 11.19
CA LEU A 382 9.13 -33.60 11.83
C LEU A 382 9.12 -35.02 12.37
N GLU A 383 9.70 -36.01 11.70
CA GLU A 383 9.78 -37.39 12.18
C GLU A 383 10.54 -37.48 13.51
N CYS A 384 11.52 -36.60 13.74
CA CYS A 384 12.38 -36.60 14.92
C CYS A 384 11.84 -35.83 16.11
N THR A 385 10.74 -35.07 15.99
CA THR A 385 10.21 -34.24 17.07
C THR A 385 8.78 -34.62 17.46
N SER A 386 8.44 -34.39 18.73
CA SER A 386 7.07 -34.42 19.23
C SER A 386 6.44 -33.05 19.40
N LEU A 387 7.24 -31.98 19.24
CA LEU A 387 6.82 -30.60 19.47
C LEU A 387 7.28 -29.67 18.34
N ILE A 388 6.36 -28.82 17.89
CA ILE A 388 6.60 -27.79 16.88
C ILE A 388 6.34 -26.42 17.52
N ILE A 389 7.21 -25.44 17.27
CA ILE A 389 6.98 -24.03 17.59
C ILE A 389 6.87 -23.25 16.29
N ASN A 390 5.71 -22.68 16.06
CA ASN A 390 5.38 -21.93 14.85
C ASN A 390 5.45 -20.42 15.12
N PHE A 391 6.37 -19.72 14.46
CA PHE A 391 6.53 -18.27 14.47
C PHE A 391 5.85 -17.70 13.21
N SER A 392 4.53 -17.59 13.22
CA SER A 392 3.77 -17.09 12.08
C SER A 392 2.48 -16.43 12.54
N HIS A 393 2.06 -15.40 11.85
CA HIS A 393 0.76 -14.76 12.04
C HIS A 393 -0.38 -15.48 11.28
N GLN A 394 -0.07 -16.47 10.45
CA GLN A 394 -1.05 -17.39 9.86
C GLN A 394 -0.73 -18.80 10.31
N SER A 395 -1.76 -19.59 10.57
CA SER A 395 -1.56 -21.00 10.87
C SER A 395 -1.03 -21.71 9.62
N PHE A 396 0.12 -22.30 9.77
CA PHE A 396 0.68 -23.25 8.83
C PHE A 396 -0.32 -24.37 8.45
N LEU A 397 -1.20 -24.72 9.37
CA LEU A 397 -2.17 -25.82 9.20
C LEU A 397 -3.40 -25.43 8.40
N ASP A 398 -3.83 -24.17 8.43
CA ASP A 398 -5.00 -23.72 7.68
C ASP A 398 -4.71 -23.59 6.17
N THR A 399 -3.44 -23.49 5.80
CA THR A 399 -3.02 -23.35 4.41
C THR A 399 -2.80 -24.68 3.68
N HIS A 400 -2.60 -25.81 4.40
CA HIS A 400 -2.19 -27.08 3.78
C HIS A 400 -2.86 -28.32 4.38
N GLU A 401 -4.06 -28.67 3.86
CA GLU A 401 -4.74 -29.93 4.20
C GLU A 401 -3.88 -31.18 3.92
N LYS A 402 -2.99 -31.14 2.91
CA LYS A 402 -2.16 -32.29 2.52
C LYS A 402 -1.05 -32.61 3.53
N ASP A 403 -0.56 -31.62 4.27
CA ASP A 403 0.53 -31.79 5.23
C ASP A 403 0.00 -31.97 6.68
N GLN A 404 -1.31 -31.83 6.89
CA GLN A 404 -1.95 -32.07 8.20
C GLN A 404 -1.69 -33.49 8.73
N ALA A 405 -1.58 -34.49 7.85
CA ALA A 405 -1.30 -35.88 8.26
C ALA A 405 0.05 -36.04 8.96
N LEU A 406 1.05 -35.22 8.61
CA LEU A 406 2.38 -35.23 9.24
C LEU A 406 2.37 -34.61 10.66
N LEU A 407 1.35 -33.85 10.98
CA LEU A 407 1.21 -33.10 12.23
C LEU A 407 0.26 -33.79 13.22
N VAL A 408 -0.46 -34.82 12.76
CA VAL A 408 -1.28 -35.66 13.64
C VAL A 408 -0.37 -36.22 14.75
N HIS A 409 -0.78 -36.02 16.01
CA HIS A 409 -0.04 -36.40 17.23
C HIS A 409 1.15 -35.52 17.65
N LYS A 410 1.43 -34.42 16.92
CA LYS A 410 2.43 -33.41 17.36
C LYS A 410 1.80 -32.41 18.30
N LYS A 411 2.53 -31.99 19.30
CA LYS A 411 2.19 -30.81 20.10
C LYS A 411 2.59 -29.56 19.32
N GLU A 412 1.79 -28.52 19.41
CA GLU A 412 2.02 -27.30 18.69
C GLU A 412 1.93 -26.09 19.60
N ILE A 413 2.95 -25.22 19.51
CA ILE A 413 2.98 -23.88 20.11
C ILE A 413 2.95 -22.88 18.97
N HIS A 414 2.08 -21.88 19.06
CA HIS A 414 2.00 -20.83 18.06
C HIS A 414 2.19 -19.45 18.68
N LEU A 415 3.10 -18.67 18.09
CA LEU A 415 3.24 -17.24 18.31
C LEU A 415 2.59 -16.57 17.09
N THR A 416 1.40 -16.03 17.24
CA THR A 416 0.58 -15.56 16.11
C THR A 416 -0.33 -14.39 16.50
N SER A 417 -0.68 -13.56 15.53
CA SER A 417 -1.56 -12.39 15.71
C SER A 417 -3.03 -12.68 15.42
N HIS A 418 -3.32 -13.72 14.62
CA HIS A 418 -4.68 -14.03 14.15
C HIS A 418 -5.15 -15.41 14.60
N CYS A 419 -6.47 -15.53 14.80
CA CYS A 419 -7.13 -16.81 15.05
C CYS A 419 -7.06 -17.72 13.83
N PHE A 420 -7.05 -19.01 14.07
CA PHE A 420 -7.13 -20.05 13.06
C PHE A 420 -7.96 -21.24 13.59
N THR A 421 -8.28 -22.18 12.73
CA THR A 421 -9.13 -23.33 13.10
C THR A 421 -8.54 -24.08 14.28
N ASN A 422 -9.35 -24.29 15.31
CA ASN A 422 -8.98 -25.02 16.53
C ASN A 422 -7.77 -24.46 17.33
N TYR A 423 -7.41 -23.18 17.15
CA TYR A 423 -6.24 -22.57 17.81
C TYR A 423 -6.24 -22.77 19.33
N LYS A 424 -7.39 -22.67 19.99
CA LYS A 424 -7.52 -22.82 21.46
C LYS A 424 -7.10 -24.20 21.97
N HIS A 425 -7.19 -25.24 21.14
CA HIS A 425 -6.84 -26.61 21.51
C HIS A 425 -5.34 -26.93 21.40
N LYS A 426 -4.54 -26.01 20.87
CA LYS A 426 -3.09 -26.18 20.76
C LYS A 426 -2.42 -26.21 22.13
N GLU A 427 -1.20 -26.76 22.19
CA GLU A 427 -0.42 -26.84 23.43
C GLU A 427 -0.25 -25.48 24.09
N LEU A 428 0.11 -24.47 23.28
CA LEU A 428 0.26 -23.08 23.74
C LEU A 428 0.01 -22.10 22.59
N ILE A 429 -0.72 -21.01 22.89
CA ILE A 429 -0.88 -19.86 21.99
C ILE A 429 -0.37 -18.60 22.68
N ILE A 430 0.51 -17.89 22.02
CA ILE A 430 1.06 -16.61 22.45
C ILE A 430 0.64 -15.55 21.43
N PRO A 431 -0.19 -14.57 21.82
CA PRO A 431 -0.56 -13.47 20.93
C PRO A 431 0.63 -12.54 20.71
N ILE A 432 0.89 -12.22 19.43
CA ILE A 432 1.92 -11.24 19.04
C ILE A 432 1.29 -10.17 18.14
N SER A 433 1.99 -9.04 17.96
CA SER A 433 1.58 -8.00 17.02
C SER A 433 1.66 -8.46 15.56
N SER A 434 0.77 -7.92 14.71
CA SER A 434 0.85 -8.11 13.26
C SER A 434 1.88 -7.17 12.63
N TYR A 435 2.14 -7.34 11.32
CA TYR A 435 3.08 -6.47 10.61
C TYR A 435 2.62 -5.00 10.56
N THR A 436 1.33 -4.72 10.66
CA THR A 436 0.78 -3.36 10.69
C THR A 436 1.01 -2.64 12.02
N GLU A 437 1.39 -3.37 13.07
CA GLU A 437 1.58 -2.89 14.45
C GLU A 437 3.06 -2.85 14.86
N LYS A 438 3.97 -3.22 13.98
CA LYS A 438 5.41 -3.26 14.25
C LYS A 438 6.21 -2.65 13.11
N GLU A 439 7.45 -2.34 13.38
CA GLU A 439 8.46 -1.99 12.37
C GLU A 439 9.28 -3.21 11.98
N GLY A 440 9.96 -3.12 10.84
CA GLY A 440 10.91 -4.13 10.41
C GLY A 440 11.37 -3.90 8.98
N SER A 441 12.17 -4.84 8.50
CA SER A 441 12.65 -4.83 7.12
C SER A 441 12.42 -6.18 6.42
N ILE A 442 12.24 -6.12 5.11
CA ILE A 442 12.09 -7.29 4.23
C ILE A 442 12.94 -7.11 2.98
N ILE A 443 13.29 -8.20 2.32
CA ILE A 443 13.87 -8.20 0.96
C ILE A 443 12.82 -8.76 0.01
N ASN A 444 12.43 -7.97 -0.99
CA ASN A 444 11.49 -8.41 -2.00
C ASN A 444 12.12 -9.37 -3.03
N GLU A 445 11.35 -9.87 -3.99
CA GLU A 445 11.85 -10.81 -5.01
C GLU A 445 12.91 -10.20 -5.93
N ASP A 446 12.89 -8.86 -6.12
CA ASP A 446 13.86 -8.14 -6.93
C ASP A 446 15.18 -7.83 -6.16
N GLY A 447 15.32 -8.33 -4.92
CA GLY A 447 16.48 -8.07 -4.07
C GLY A 447 16.52 -6.67 -3.48
N ILE A 448 15.38 -5.99 -3.37
CA ILE A 448 15.30 -4.66 -2.78
C ILE A 448 14.94 -4.80 -1.29
N LEU A 449 15.85 -4.37 -0.44
CA LEU A 449 15.64 -4.24 1.00
C LEU A 449 14.74 -3.04 1.28
N GLN A 450 13.63 -3.26 1.97
CA GLN A 450 12.63 -2.23 2.28
C GLN A 450 12.29 -2.21 3.77
N ARG A 451 12.12 -1.02 4.34
CA ARG A 451 11.61 -0.80 5.69
C ARG A 451 10.10 -0.56 5.66
N PHE A 452 9.40 -1.09 6.65
CA PHE A 452 8.01 -0.77 6.95
C PHE A 452 7.89 -0.23 8.38
N GLU A 453 6.99 0.73 8.56
CA GLU A 453 6.72 1.39 9.83
C GLU A 453 5.46 0.80 10.48
N ALA A 454 5.38 0.86 11.81
CA ALA A 454 4.15 0.55 12.53
C ALA A 454 3.07 1.55 12.14
N GLY A 455 1.96 1.05 11.64
CA GLY A 455 0.77 1.85 11.31
C GLY A 455 -0.13 2.06 12.51
N LEU A 456 -0.20 1.08 13.37
CA LEU A 456 -1.08 1.01 14.54
C LEU A 456 -0.25 0.95 15.82
N CYS A 457 -0.82 1.44 16.92
CA CYS A 457 -0.25 1.21 18.23
C CYS A 457 -0.35 -0.28 18.59
N ASN A 458 0.72 -0.80 19.14
CA ASN A 458 0.83 -2.20 19.52
C ASN A 458 0.04 -2.46 20.83
N GLU A 459 -0.99 -3.29 20.78
CA GLU A 459 -1.69 -3.78 21.97
C GLU A 459 -1.07 -5.06 22.53
N LYS A 460 -0.30 -5.78 21.72
CA LYS A 460 0.43 -7.00 22.07
C LYS A 460 1.92 -6.83 21.77
N LYS A 461 2.75 -7.55 22.53
CA LYS A 461 4.18 -7.55 22.27
C LYS A 461 4.51 -8.00 20.85
N SER A 462 5.46 -7.37 20.23
CA SER A 462 6.06 -7.86 18.99
C SER A 462 6.80 -9.18 19.23
N LEU A 463 7.04 -9.94 18.17
CA LEU A 463 7.84 -11.17 18.31
C LEU A 463 9.23 -10.87 18.87
N LEU A 464 9.88 -9.77 18.48
CA LEU A 464 11.18 -9.36 19.03
C LEU A 464 11.13 -9.11 20.54
N GLU A 465 10.06 -8.45 21.03
CA GLU A 465 9.88 -8.23 22.47
C GLU A 465 9.67 -9.54 23.23
N VAL A 466 8.88 -10.47 22.67
CA VAL A 466 8.70 -11.81 23.26
C VAL A 466 10.04 -12.56 23.32
N LEU A 467 10.81 -12.57 22.22
CA LEU A 467 12.11 -13.24 22.17
C LEU A 467 13.14 -12.59 23.11
N ASN A 468 13.10 -11.26 23.27
CA ASN A 468 13.93 -10.55 24.23
C ASN A 468 13.71 -11.06 25.66
N LEU A 469 12.47 -11.27 26.07
CA LEU A 469 12.14 -11.81 27.39
C LEU A 469 12.69 -13.23 27.62
N LEU A 470 12.88 -14.00 26.55
CA LEU A 470 13.38 -15.38 26.64
C LEU A 470 14.91 -15.49 26.64
N ILE A 471 15.58 -14.66 25.86
CA ILE A 471 17.02 -14.84 25.60
C ILE A 471 17.85 -13.57 25.73
N GLN A 472 17.25 -12.46 26.18
CA GLN A 472 17.88 -11.16 26.40
C GLN A 472 18.59 -10.59 25.16
N THR A 473 17.89 -10.64 24.00
CA THR A 473 18.31 -10.03 22.74
C THR A 473 17.71 -8.63 22.59
N PRO A 474 18.17 -7.80 21.61
CA PRO A 474 17.50 -6.54 21.31
C PRO A 474 16.02 -6.73 20.99
N SER A 475 15.16 -5.84 21.49
CA SER A 475 13.69 -5.88 21.31
C SER A 475 13.19 -4.94 20.23
N SER A 476 14.08 -4.15 19.61
CA SER A 476 13.74 -3.24 18.51
C SER A 476 14.45 -3.62 17.22
N PRO A 477 13.87 -3.35 16.05
CA PRO A 477 14.50 -3.61 14.76
C PRO A 477 15.87 -2.94 14.61
N GLN A 478 16.00 -1.69 15.03
CA GLN A 478 17.27 -0.96 15.01
C GLN A 478 18.32 -1.61 15.91
N GLY A 479 17.92 -2.09 17.11
CA GLY A 479 18.82 -2.80 18.02
C GLY A 479 19.35 -4.09 17.40
N VAL A 480 18.48 -4.92 16.83
CA VAL A 480 18.84 -6.15 16.12
C VAL A 480 19.75 -5.85 14.93
N TRP A 481 19.43 -4.81 14.17
CA TRP A 481 20.24 -4.41 13.02
C TRP A 481 21.66 -4.03 13.45
N ASN A 482 21.80 -3.19 14.46
CA ASN A 482 23.10 -2.72 14.93
C ASN A 482 23.96 -3.85 15.52
N GLU A 483 23.34 -4.84 16.16
CA GLU A 483 24.07 -5.94 16.80
C GLU A 483 24.39 -7.09 15.84
N HIS A 484 23.51 -7.36 14.86
CA HIS A 484 23.61 -8.59 14.06
C HIS A 484 23.63 -8.37 12.54
N LEU A 485 22.99 -7.30 12.01
CA LEU A 485 22.77 -7.12 10.58
C LEU A 485 23.67 -6.07 9.93
N SER A 486 24.15 -5.09 10.69
CA SER A 486 25.02 -4.03 10.16
C SER A 486 26.30 -4.56 9.50
N GLU A 487 26.88 -5.62 10.04
CA GLU A 487 28.06 -6.27 9.44
C GLU A 487 27.69 -7.07 8.18
N VAL A 488 26.53 -7.75 8.18
CA VAL A 488 26.05 -8.55 7.04
C VAL A 488 25.76 -7.68 5.82
N PHE A 489 25.16 -6.51 6.03
CA PHE A 489 24.76 -5.60 4.96
C PHE A 489 25.72 -4.44 4.72
N GLY A 490 26.64 -4.16 5.65
CA GLY A 490 27.66 -3.12 5.52
C GLY A 490 27.15 -1.69 5.72
N PHE A 491 26.00 -1.49 6.38
CA PHE A 491 25.43 -0.17 6.68
C PHE A 491 24.49 -0.21 7.92
N ALA A 492 24.19 0.97 8.48
CA ALA A 492 23.29 1.10 9.64
C ALA A 492 21.81 1.03 9.24
N TYR A 493 20.94 0.75 10.23
CA TYR A 493 19.49 0.69 10.03
C TYR A 493 18.91 1.98 9.46
N ASP A 494 19.38 3.11 9.96
CA ASP A 494 18.92 4.43 9.53
C ASP A 494 19.37 4.81 8.11
N ASP A 495 20.37 4.10 7.57
CA ASP A 495 20.83 4.26 6.19
C ASP A 495 19.97 3.51 5.17
N ILE A 496 18.97 2.74 5.59
CA ILE A 496 17.98 2.13 4.69
C ILE A 496 17.06 3.24 4.19
N PRO A 497 17.09 3.57 2.88
CA PRO A 497 16.24 4.61 2.33
C PRO A 497 14.76 4.28 2.52
N ALA A 498 13.92 5.31 2.62
CA ALA A 498 12.47 5.16 2.79
C ALA A 498 11.79 4.36 1.66
N LEU A 499 12.39 4.30 0.49
CA LEU A 499 11.92 3.54 -0.70
C LEU A 499 12.70 2.24 -0.94
N GLY A 500 13.60 1.87 -0.04
CA GLY A 500 14.40 0.65 -0.14
C GLY A 500 15.74 0.82 -0.86
N ARG A 501 16.53 -0.26 -0.84
CA ARG A 501 17.88 -0.33 -1.39
C ARG A 501 18.14 -1.74 -1.94
N SER A 502 18.77 -1.84 -3.11
CA SER A 502 19.25 -3.11 -3.65
C SER A 502 20.35 -3.71 -2.75
N VAL A 503 20.29 -5.01 -2.45
CA VAL A 503 21.19 -5.74 -1.55
C VAL A 503 21.57 -7.12 -2.08
#